data_0b43f8292304fa7c730d203db3d4b711
#
_entry.id   0b43f8292304fa7c730d203db3d4b711
#
_cell.length_a   1.000
_cell.length_b   1.000
_cell.length_c   1.000
_cell.angle_alpha   90.00
_cell.angle_beta   90.00
_cell.angle_gamma   90.00
#
_symmetry.space_group_name_H-M   'P 1'
#
loop_
_entity.id
_entity.type
_entity.pdbx_description
1 polymer ?
#
loop_
_entity_poly.entity_id
_entity_poly.type
_entity_poly.pdbx_seq_one_letter_code
_entity_poly.pdbx_strand_id
1 'polypeptide(L)'
;HILLKLPDYEAGISEVTKEKAARFTTPSGEIYERKSEDSFVQRNIKFPVDLITEEGTVVAFVTPFRDQCAVLVKEGFEDRTILNGWKTINETPLFTVKPPVTEMVAMRDNIRLATDIYLPEGAGRVPTVLVRTPYGKTIGTAAYYRFVQRGYAVVIQDVRGREDSEGEWLPMYYEVEDGDDTQ
;
A
#
# COMPACT_ATOMS: atom_id res chain seq x y z
N HIS A 1 18.32 9.07 -10.89
CA HIS A 1 19.08 9.05 -9.63
C HIS A 1 19.45 7.62 -9.19
N ILE A 2 18.52 6.67 -9.24
CA ILE A 2 18.74 5.24 -8.89
C ILE A 2 19.83 4.63 -9.80
N LEU A 3 19.76 4.85 -11.10
CA LEU A 3 20.72 4.28 -12.06
C LEU A 3 22.16 4.74 -11.83
N LEU A 4 22.36 5.90 -11.22
CA LEU A 4 23.71 6.40 -10.90
C LEU A 4 24.37 5.66 -9.72
N LYS A 5 23.56 4.93 -8.93
CA LYS A 5 24.02 4.16 -7.76
C LYS A 5 24.23 2.68 -8.05
N LEU A 6 24.00 2.23 -9.27
CA LEU A 6 24.16 0.82 -9.65
C LEU A 6 25.52 0.23 -9.25
N PRO A 7 26.68 0.92 -9.50
CA PRO A 7 27.97 0.39 -9.09
C PRO A 7 28.10 0.16 -7.58
N ASP A 8 27.52 1.03 -6.75
CA ASP A 8 27.55 0.91 -5.29
C ASP A 8 26.75 -0.30 -4.82
N TYR A 9 25.58 -0.56 -5.43
CA TYR A 9 24.76 -1.72 -5.13
C TYR A 9 25.45 -3.02 -5.52
N GLU A 10 26.02 -3.08 -6.72
CA GLU A 10 26.72 -4.27 -7.23
C GLU A 10 27.99 -4.58 -6.43
N ALA A 11 28.71 -3.56 -5.99
CA ALA A 11 29.87 -3.72 -5.10
C ALA A 11 29.43 -4.33 -3.75
N GLY A 12 28.40 -3.79 -3.11
CA GLY A 12 27.86 -4.31 -1.85
C GLY A 12 27.32 -5.73 -1.97
N ILE A 13 26.63 -6.05 -3.07
CA ILE A 13 26.13 -7.40 -3.35
C ILE A 13 27.28 -8.39 -3.52
N SER A 14 28.33 -8.00 -4.24
CA SER A 14 29.53 -8.83 -4.43
C SER A 14 30.21 -9.14 -3.10
N GLU A 15 30.38 -8.15 -2.23
CA GLU A 15 30.97 -8.30 -0.89
C GLU A 15 30.15 -9.27 -0.04
N VAL A 16 28.84 -9.03 0.10
CA VAL A 16 27.90 -9.87 0.86
C VAL A 16 27.91 -11.32 0.35
N THR A 17 28.02 -11.51 -0.95
CA THR A 17 28.01 -12.85 -1.55
C THR A 17 29.29 -13.61 -1.21
N LYS A 18 30.44 -12.94 -1.25
CA LYS A 18 31.73 -13.53 -0.88
C LYS A 18 31.81 -13.87 0.61
N GLU A 19 31.33 -12.97 1.47
CA GLU A 19 31.41 -13.11 2.92
C GLU A 19 30.25 -13.91 3.53
N LYS A 20 29.26 -14.31 2.75
CA LYS A 20 27.99 -14.90 3.20
C LYS A 20 27.27 -14.05 4.24
N ALA A 21 27.45 -12.75 4.18
CA ALA A 21 26.80 -11.81 5.08
C ALA A 21 25.31 -11.62 4.72
N ALA A 22 24.52 -11.22 5.69
CA ALA A 22 23.08 -10.99 5.50
C ALA A 22 22.77 -9.57 5.03
N ARG A 23 23.71 -8.61 5.17
CA ARG A 23 23.49 -7.19 4.92
C ARG A 23 24.71 -6.52 4.31
N PHE A 24 24.45 -5.47 3.52
CA PHE A 24 25.48 -4.50 3.13
C PHE A 24 24.98 -3.07 3.33
N THR A 25 25.90 -2.13 3.40
CA THR A 25 25.62 -0.70 3.48
C THR A 25 26.32 0.00 2.33
N THR A 26 25.56 0.81 1.58
CA THR A 26 26.14 1.61 0.50
C THR A 26 26.95 2.78 1.06
N PRO A 27 27.83 3.40 0.27
CA PRO A 27 28.56 4.61 0.67
C PRO A 27 27.63 5.78 1.08
N SER A 28 26.40 5.80 0.58
CA SER A 28 25.36 6.78 0.96
C SER A 28 24.58 6.42 2.24
N GLY A 29 24.94 5.31 2.91
CA GLY A 29 24.33 4.89 4.17
C GLY A 29 23.02 4.10 4.03
N GLU A 30 22.64 3.68 2.83
CA GLU A 30 21.49 2.82 2.60
C GLU A 30 21.81 1.39 3.05
N ILE A 31 20.96 0.77 3.83
CA ILE A 31 21.15 -0.58 4.34
C ILE A 31 20.26 -1.54 3.56
N TYR A 32 20.86 -2.56 2.99
CA TYR A 32 20.17 -3.63 2.27
C TYR A 32 20.37 -4.96 2.97
N GLU A 33 19.29 -5.68 3.16
CA GLU A 33 19.24 -7.01 3.77
C GLU A 33 18.84 -8.05 2.74
N ARG A 34 19.55 -9.18 2.74
CA ARG A 34 19.23 -10.31 1.85
C ARG A 34 17.85 -10.87 2.17
N LYS A 35 16.98 -10.90 1.18
CA LYS A 35 15.63 -11.47 1.25
C LYS A 35 15.58 -12.89 0.68
N SER A 36 16.32 -13.14 -0.40
CA SER A 36 16.52 -14.45 -1.01
C SER A 36 17.93 -14.53 -1.62
N GLU A 37 18.24 -15.61 -2.34
CA GLU A 37 19.52 -15.76 -3.03
C GLU A 37 19.79 -14.63 -4.03
N ASP A 38 18.74 -14.16 -4.68
CA ASP A 38 18.76 -13.22 -5.79
C ASP A 38 18.00 -11.90 -5.50
N SER A 39 17.71 -11.60 -4.24
CA SER A 39 17.03 -10.36 -3.88
C SER A 39 17.46 -9.77 -2.53
N PHE A 40 17.43 -8.44 -2.47
CA PHE A 40 17.73 -7.66 -1.28
C PHE A 40 16.65 -6.61 -1.07
N VAL A 41 16.35 -6.27 0.19
CA VAL A 41 15.39 -5.26 0.55
C VAL A 41 16.06 -4.14 1.34
N GLN A 42 15.77 -2.90 0.98
CA GLN A 42 16.25 -1.74 1.73
C GLN A 42 15.57 -1.69 3.10
N ARG A 43 16.36 -1.47 4.15
CA ARG A 43 15.88 -1.23 5.51
C ARG A 43 16.01 0.25 5.89
N ASN A 44 15.57 0.62 7.07
CA ASN A 44 15.60 1.98 7.62
C ASN A 44 14.95 3.06 6.73
N ILE A 45 13.98 2.70 5.92
CA ILE A 45 13.22 3.62 5.05
C ILE A 45 11.73 3.26 5.07
N LYS A 46 10.86 4.29 4.94
CA LYS A 46 9.41 4.11 4.97
C LYS A 46 8.88 3.31 3.77
N PHE A 47 9.47 3.52 2.60
CA PHE A 47 9.10 2.85 1.36
C PHE A 47 10.30 2.05 0.86
N PRO A 48 10.45 0.78 1.30
CA PRO A 48 11.63 0.00 1.00
C PRO A 48 11.75 -0.31 -0.50
N VAL A 49 12.98 -0.32 -0.98
CA VAL A 49 13.32 -0.73 -2.34
C VAL A 49 13.73 -2.18 -2.32
N ASP A 50 13.13 -3.00 -3.17
CA ASP A 50 13.63 -4.34 -3.46
C ASP A 50 14.61 -4.25 -4.64
N LEU A 51 15.81 -4.79 -4.46
CA LEU A 51 16.79 -5.04 -5.51
C LEU A 51 16.68 -6.50 -5.93
N ILE A 52 16.54 -6.74 -7.22
CA ILE A 52 16.55 -8.08 -7.80
C ILE A 52 17.83 -8.24 -8.59
N THR A 53 18.51 -9.36 -8.40
CA THR A 53 19.82 -9.61 -8.99
C THR A 53 19.83 -10.88 -9.83
N GLU A 54 20.72 -10.91 -10.80
CA GLU A 54 21.09 -12.09 -11.56
C GLU A 54 22.62 -12.15 -11.63
N GLU A 55 23.19 -13.24 -11.14
CA GLU A 55 24.66 -13.44 -11.08
C GLU A 55 25.42 -12.24 -10.46
N GLY A 56 24.83 -11.63 -9.42
CA GLY A 56 25.43 -10.48 -8.72
C GLY A 56 25.22 -9.11 -9.39
N THR A 57 24.62 -9.07 -10.56
CA THR A 57 24.25 -7.83 -11.26
C THR A 57 22.81 -7.43 -10.91
N VAL A 58 22.56 -6.17 -10.67
CA VAL A 58 21.19 -5.67 -10.44
C VAL A 58 20.42 -5.64 -11.75
N VAL A 59 19.35 -6.42 -11.82
CA VAL A 59 18.46 -6.50 -13.00
C VAL A 59 17.13 -5.80 -12.82
N ALA A 60 16.69 -5.58 -11.58
CA ALA A 60 15.49 -4.80 -11.33
C ALA A 60 15.47 -4.09 -9.97
N PHE A 61 14.68 -3.02 -9.93
CA PHE A 61 14.28 -2.28 -8.73
C PHE A 61 12.77 -2.29 -8.63
N VAL A 62 12.25 -2.61 -7.46
CA VAL A 62 10.83 -2.48 -7.16
C VAL A 62 10.69 -1.58 -5.95
N THR A 63 10.01 -0.45 -6.10
CA THR A 63 9.82 0.51 -5.00
C THR A 63 8.35 0.90 -4.89
N PRO A 64 7.71 0.61 -3.76
CA PRO A 64 6.40 1.13 -3.46
C PRO A 64 6.50 2.60 -3.06
N PHE A 65 5.54 3.41 -3.47
CA PHE A 65 5.41 4.79 -3.04
C PHE A 65 3.93 5.14 -2.94
N ARG A 66 3.40 5.19 -1.72
CA ARG A 66 1.98 5.41 -1.44
C ARG A 66 1.11 4.37 -2.16
N ASP A 67 0.29 4.82 -3.11
CA ASP A 67 -0.63 4.05 -3.95
C ASP A 67 -0.01 3.56 -5.28
N GLN A 68 1.27 3.82 -5.47
CA GLN A 68 2.02 3.49 -6.68
C GLN A 68 3.13 2.49 -6.40
N CYS A 69 3.50 1.73 -7.40
CA CYS A 69 4.68 0.90 -7.39
C CYS A 69 5.48 1.19 -8.66
N ALA A 70 6.70 1.68 -8.50
CA ALA A 70 7.61 1.86 -9.61
C ALA A 70 8.48 0.60 -9.76
N VAL A 71 8.53 0.07 -10.98
CA VAL A 71 9.39 -1.05 -11.35
C VAL A 71 10.31 -0.59 -12.46
N LEU A 72 11.61 -0.61 -12.19
CA LEU A 72 12.66 -0.43 -13.17
C LEU A 72 13.27 -1.78 -13.40
N VAL A 73 13.21 -2.28 -14.63
CA VAL A 73 13.70 -3.62 -14.97
C VAL A 73 14.56 -3.55 -16.25
N LYS A 74 15.65 -4.30 -16.25
CA LYS A 74 16.47 -4.49 -17.44
C LYS A 74 15.70 -5.34 -18.44
N GLU A 75 15.77 -4.99 -19.71
CA GLU A 75 15.13 -5.74 -20.79
C GLU A 75 15.50 -7.23 -20.75
N GLY A 76 14.47 -8.09 -20.86
CA GLY A 76 14.61 -9.54 -20.77
C GLY A 76 14.53 -10.12 -19.35
N PHE A 77 14.35 -9.29 -18.32
CA PHE A 77 14.22 -9.72 -16.91
C PHE A 77 12.85 -9.41 -16.29
N GLU A 78 11.86 -9.10 -17.10
CA GLU A 78 10.51 -8.73 -16.66
C GLU A 78 9.87 -9.83 -15.81
N ASP A 79 10.13 -11.09 -16.12
CA ASP A 79 9.62 -12.25 -15.39
C ASP A 79 10.18 -12.39 -13.96
N ARG A 80 11.30 -11.71 -13.67
CA ARG A 80 11.88 -11.65 -12.33
C ARG A 80 11.18 -10.65 -11.43
N THR A 81 10.23 -9.90 -11.95
CA THR A 81 9.46 -8.87 -11.25
C THR A 81 7.98 -9.26 -11.15
N ILE A 82 7.23 -8.46 -10.42
CA ILE A 82 5.77 -8.60 -10.34
C ILE A 82 5.02 -8.13 -11.60
N LEU A 83 5.72 -7.60 -12.62
CA LEU A 83 5.08 -6.97 -13.79
C LEU A 83 4.17 -7.94 -14.56
N ASN A 84 4.58 -9.18 -14.76
CA ASN A 84 3.76 -10.16 -15.44
C ASN A 84 2.54 -10.57 -14.61
N GLY A 85 2.70 -10.72 -13.28
CA GLY A 85 1.58 -10.90 -12.37
C GLY A 85 0.63 -9.71 -12.38
N TRP A 86 1.15 -8.47 -12.46
CA TRP A 86 0.32 -7.26 -12.56
C TRP A 86 -0.43 -7.15 -13.87
N LYS A 87 0.13 -7.59 -14.98
CA LYS A 87 -0.58 -7.64 -16.27
C LYS A 87 -1.81 -8.56 -16.22
N THR A 88 -1.71 -9.66 -15.49
CA THR A 88 -2.83 -10.59 -15.28
C THR A 88 -3.80 -10.15 -14.19
N ILE A 89 -3.33 -9.44 -13.16
CA ILE A 89 -4.17 -8.93 -12.05
C ILE A 89 -4.94 -7.66 -12.44
N ASN A 90 -4.44 -6.86 -13.39
CA ASN A 90 -5.15 -5.70 -13.96
C ASN A 90 -6.25 -6.09 -14.94
N GLU A 91 -6.88 -7.20 -14.72
CA GLU A 91 -8.03 -7.63 -15.50
C GLU A 91 -9.23 -6.69 -15.33
N THR A 92 -10.14 -6.77 -16.29
CA THR A 92 -11.40 -6.03 -16.32
C THR A 92 -12.08 -6.05 -14.95
N PRO A 93 -12.58 -4.91 -14.45
CA PRO A 93 -13.36 -4.87 -13.23
C PRO A 93 -14.48 -5.91 -13.23
N LEU A 94 -14.63 -6.66 -12.13
CA LEU A 94 -15.69 -7.66 -11.97
C LEU A 94 -17.02 -6.99 -11.62
N PHE A 95 -16.97 -5.83 -10.97
CA PHE A 95 -18.14 -5.08 -10.51
C PHE A 95 -18.03 -3.62 -10.88
N THR A 96 -19.18 -2.99 -11.10
CA THR A 96 -19.32 -1.55 -11.26
C THR A 96 -19.24 -0.86 -9.90
N VAL A 97 -18.59 0.31 -9.86
CA VAL A 97 -18.56 1.19 -8.69
C VAL A 97 -19.59 2.30 -8.89
N LYS A 98 -20.57 2.37 -8.01
CA LYS A 98 -21.54 3.47 -7.95
C LYS A 98 -21.08 4.56 -6.99
N PRO A 99 -21.64 5.79 -7.10
CA PRO A 99 -21.49 6.79 -6.04
C PRO A 99 -21.83 6.19 -4.68
N PRO A 100 -21.15 6.60 -3.61
CA PRO A 100 -21.41 6.06 -2.28
C PRO A 100 -22.78 6.49 -1.76
N VAL A 101 -23.28 5.71 -0.83
CA VAL A 101 -24.34 6.17 0.08
C VAL A 101 -23.67 6.75 1.31
N THR A 102 -24.00 8.00 1.67
CA THR A 102 -23.49 8.65 2.88
C THR A 102 -24.47 8.47 4.02
N GLU A 103 -24.00 7.91 5.11
CA GLU A 103 -24.76 7.69 6.34
C GLU A 103 -24.09 8.38 7.53
N MET A 104 -24.91 8.83 8.48
CA MET A 104 -24.44 9.35 9.76
C MET A 104 -24.55 8.24 10.81
N VAL A 105 -23.46 7.51 11.03
CA VAL A 105 -23.41 6.35 11.92
C VAL A 105 -23.31 6.80 13.39
N ALA A 106 -24.26 6.41 14.23
CA ALA A 106 -24.29 6.80 15.64
C ALA A 106 -23.33 5.92 16.47
N MET A 107 -22.46 6.58 17.22
CA MET A 107 -21.61 5.95 18.23
C MET A 107 -22.39 5.73 19.53
N ARG A 108 -21.83 4.95 20.48
CA ARG A 108 -22.45 4.63 21.79
C ARG A 108 -22.86 5.84 22.62
N ASP A 109 -22.24 6.99 22.39
CA ASP A 109 -22.54 8.27 23.04
C ASP A 109 -23.47 9.19 22.22
N ASN A 110 -24.07 8.67 21.14
CA ASN A 110 -24.96 9.35 20.20
C ASN A 110 -24.28 10.42 19.32
N ILE A 111 -22.96 10.59 19.36
CA ILE A 111 -22.23 11.36 18.35
C ILE A 111 -22.29 10.59 17.02
N ARG A 112 -22.56 11.30 15.91
CA ARG A 112 -22.71 10.67 14.60
C ARG A 112 -21.52 10.96 13.71
N LEU A 113 -21.00 9.90 13.08
CA LEU A 113 -19.83 9.99 12.20
C LEU A 113 -20.25 9.81 10.74
N ALA A 114 -19.81 10.75 9.91
CA ALA A 114 -20.11 10.75 8.47
C ALA A 114 -19.35 9.63 7.76
N THR A 115 -20.10 8.76 7.10
CA THR A 115 -19.60 7.49 6.58
C THR A 115 -20.07 7.31 5.14
N ASP A 116 -19.12 7.17 4.21
CA ASP A 116 -19.41 6.83 2.81
C ASP A 116 -19.30 5.32 2.61
N ILE A 117 -20.34 4.71 2.04
CA ILE A 117 -20.44 3.27 1.82
C ILE A 117 -20.46 3.00 0.31
N TYR A 118 -19.44 2.31 -0.17
CA TYR A 118 -19.29 1.86 -1.54
C TYR A 118 -19.58 0.38 -1.64
N LEU A 119 -20.55 -0.01 -2.44
CA LEU A 119 -20.92 -1.40 -2.65
C LEU A 119 -20.69 -1.84 -4.10
N PRO A 120 -20.21 -3.08 -4.33
CA PRO A 120 -20.17 -3.66 -5.67
C PRO A 120 -21.60 -3.93 -6.16
N GLU A 121 -21.91 -3.44 -7.36
CA GLU A 121 -23.26 -3.56 -7.94
C GLU A 121 -23.64 -5.02 -8.18
N GLY A 122 -24.80 -5.41 -7.67
CA GLY A 122 -25.35 -6.76 -7.85
C GLY A 122 -24.69 -7.85 -7.02
N ALA A 123 -23.71 -7.51 -6.19
CA ALA A 123 -23.12 -8.46 -5.24
C ALA A 123 -24.05 -8.70 -4.05
N GLY A 124 -24.04 -9.93 -3.53
CA GLY A 124 -24.71 -10.27 -2.28
C GLY A 124 -23.88 -9.87 -1.05
N ARG A 125 -23.75 -10.77 -0.08
CA ARG A 125 -22.88 -10.55 1.09
C ARG A 125 -21.41 -10.59 0.69
N VAL A 126 -20.68 -9.52 0.99
CA VAL A 126 -19.27 -9.33 0.59
C VAL A 126 -18.44 -8.96 1.81
N PRO A 127 -17.12 -9.24 1.79
CA PRO A 127 -16.22 -8.75 2.81
C PRO A 127 -16.10 -7.23 2.75
N THR A 128 -15.85 -6.59 3.88
CA THR A 128 -15.81 -5.14 4.01
C THR A 128 -14.38 -4.67 4.36
N VAL A 129 -13.94 -3.61 3.69
CA VAL A 129 -12.76 -2.83 4.06
C VAL A 129 -13.24 -1.56 4.74
N LEU A 130 -13.00 -1.44 6.06
CA LEU A 130 -13.29 -0.22 6.82
C LEU A 130 -12.04 0.67 6.87
N VAL A 131 -12.23 1.93 6.51
CA VAL A 131 -11.19 2.99 6.58
C VAL A 131 -11.74 4.12 7.43
N ARG A 132 -11.02 4.50 8.48
CA ARG A 132 -11.30 5.68 9.28
C ARG A 132 -10.18 6.72 9.08
N THR A 133 -10.54 7.97 8.82
CA THR A 133 -9.56 8.98 8.39
C THR A 133 -9.84 10.36 8.99
N PRO A 134 -8.81 11.08 9.47
CA PRO A 134 -8.94 12.48 9.87
C PRO A 134 -8.76 13.46 8.69
N TYR A 135 -8.55 12.96 7.47
CA TYR A 135 -8.16 13.76 6.31
C TYR A 135 -9.29 13.98 5.30
N GLY A 136 -10.48 13.47 5.59
CA GLY A 136 -11.65 13.54 4.71
C GLY A 136 -11.91 12.22 3.97
N LYS A 137 -13.14 11.70 4.11
CA LYS A 137 -13.58 10.44 3.50
C LYS A 137 -13.54 10.45 1.96
N THR A 138 -13.49 11.64 1.36
CA THR A 138 -13.41 11.81 -0.10
C THR A 138 -11.97 11.81 -0.64
N ILE A 139 -10.95 11.96 0.24
CA ILE A 139 -9.56 12.04 -0.18
C ILE A 139 -8.99 10.64 -0.44
N GLY A 140 -8.45 10.44 -1.65
CA GLY A 140 -7.81 9.19 -2.04
C GLY A 140 -8.76 8.04 -2.35
N THR A 141 -10.06 8.30 -2.49
CA THR A 141 -11.09 7.28 -2.75
C THR A 141 -10.84 6.44 -4.00
N ALA A 142 -10.17 6.99 -5.01
CA ALA A 142 -9.84 6.25 -6.24
C ALA A 142 -9.01 4.97 -5.97
N ALA A 143 -8.16 4.97 -4.94
CA ALA A 143 -7.40 3.78 -4.55
C ALA A 143 -8.31 2.67 -4.02
N TYR A 144 -9.40 3.03 -3.36
CA TYR A 144 -10.35 2.09 -2.77
C TYR A 144 -11.34 1.52 -3.78
N TYR A 145 -11.60 2.22 -4.91
CA TYR A 145 -12.49 1.72 -5.96
C TYR A 145 -12.05 0.35 -6.50
N ARG A 146 -10.75 0.07 -6.50
CA ARG A 146 -10.23 -1.23 -6.94
C ARG A 146 -10.71 -2.38 -6.05
N PHE A 147 -10.90 -2.16 -4.76
CA PHE A 147 -11.48 -3.15 -3.86
C PHE A 147 -12.96 -3.41 -4.22
N VAL A 148 -13.73 -2.34 -4.46
CA VAL A 148 -15.14 -2.48 -4.86
C VAL A 148 -15.26 -3.23 -6.20
N GLN A 149 -14.39 -2.90 -7.17
CA GLN A 149 -14.32 -3.59 -8.45
C GLN A 149 -13.96 -5.08 -8.33
N ARG A 150 -13.40 -5.51 -7.20
CA ARG A 150 -13.04 -6.90 -6.88
C ARG A 150 -14.02 -7.59 -5.92
N GLY A 151 -15.13 -6.97 -5.61
CA GLY A 151 -16.20 -7.57 -4.81
C GLY A 151 -16.08 -7.34 -3.30
N TYR A 152 -15.37 -6.30 -2.86
CA TYR A 152 -15.39 -5.85 -1.47
C TYR A 152 -16.35 -4.67 -1.30
N ALA A 153 -17.05 -4.60 -0.18
CA ALA A 153 -17.58 -3.32 0.28
C ALA A 153 -16.44 -2.45 0.81
N VAL A 154 -16.50 -1.14 0.56
CA VAL A 154 -15.59 -0.18 1.16
C VAL A 154 -16.39 0.83 1.94
N VAL A 155 -16.06 1.00 3.22
CA VAL A 155 -16.66 1.95 4.14
C VAL A 155 -15.58 2.93 4.55
N ILE A 156 -15.79 4.23 4.25
CA ILE A 156 -14.83 5.28 4.59
C ILE A 156 -15.53 6.27 5.51
N GLN A 157 -15.00 6.45 6.72
CA GLN A 157 -15.58 7.28 7.76
C GLN A 157 -14.63 8.40 8.14
N ASP A 158 -15.17 9.62 8.21
CA ASP A 158 -14.48 10.73 8.86
C ASP A 158 -14.45 10.48 10.36
N VAL A 159 -13.28 10.59 10.99
CA VAL A 159 -13.18 10.44 12.44
C VAL A 159 -13.88 11.58 13.18
N ARG A 160 -14.24 11.37 14.43
CA ARG A 160 -14.94 12.31 15.30
C ARG A 160 -14.34 13.72 15.25
N GLY A 161 -15.21 14.73 15.08
CA GLY A 161 -14.83 16.13 15.02
C GLY A 161 -14.00 16.55 13.80
N ARG A 162 -14.00 15.70 12.74
CA ARG A 162 -13.34 16.01 11.47
C ARG A 162 -14.35 16.02 10.33
N GLU A 163 -14.12 16.93 9.38
CA GLU A 163 -14.88 17.10 8.14
C GLU A 163 -16.40 17.14 8.41
N ASP A 164 -17.14 16.12 7.98
CA ASP A 164 -18.60 16.05 8.12
C ASP A 164 -19.07 15.31 9.39
N SER A 165 -18.15 14.80 10.22
CA SER A 165 -18.46 14.10 11.46
C SER A 165 -18.68 15.05 12.62
N GLU A 166 -19.63 14.68 13.51
CA GLU A 166 -19.95 15.42 14.73
C GLU A 166 -18.87 15.21 15.82
N GLY A 167 -19.01 15.96 16.92
CA GLY A 167 -18.17 15.85 18.12
C GLY A 167 -16.93 16.74 18.08
N GLU A 168 -16.03 16.51 19.02
CA GLU A 168 -14.77 17.24 19.17
C GLU A 168 -13.59 16.34 18.77
N TRP A 169 -12.66 16.90 18.01
CA TRP A 169 -11.49 16.14 17.60
C TRP A 169 -10.39 16.16 18.66
N LEU A 170 -10.21 15.00 19.29
CA LEU A 170 -9.06 14.70 20.15
C LEU A 170 -8.27 13.58 19.46
N PRO A 171 -7.10 13.88 18.87
CA PRO A 171 -6.34 12.90 18.08
C PRO A 171 -6.08 11.60 18.85
N MET A 172 -6.45 10.47 18.24
CA MET A 172 -6.27 9.10 18.75
C MET A 172 -7.05 8.76 20.03
N TYR A 173 -7.81 9.67 20.62
CA TYR A 173 -8.47 9.42 21.89
C TYR A 173 -9.68 8.50 21.79
N TYR A 174 -10.55 8.73 20.80
CA TYR A 174 -11.80 7.98 20.63
C TYR A 174 -11.70 6.84 19.59
N GLU A 175 -10.54 6.63 18.97
CA GLU A 175 -10.42 5.77 17.78
C GLU A 175 -10.77 4.30 18.04
N VAL A 176 -10.51 3.79 19.26
CA VAL A 176 -10.82 2.41 19.63
C VAL A 176 -12.33 2.22 19.76
N GLU A 177 -13.00 3.09 20.52
CA GLU A 177 -14.44 2.99 20.81
C GLU A 177 -15.28 3.30 19.57
N ASP A 178 -14.97 4.39 18.86
CA ASP A 178 -15.66 4.73 17.62
C ASP A 178 -15.42 3.68 16.52
N GLY A 179 -14.24 3.06 16.50
CA GLY A 179 -13.93 1.98 15.57
C GLY A 179 -14.72 0.70 15.85
N ASP A 180 -14.92 0.37 17.14
CA ASP A 180 -15.75 -0.75 17.60
C ASP A 180 -17.24 -0.50 17.28
N ASP A 181 -17.73 0.72 17.55
CA ASP A 181 -19.11 1.10 17.28
C ASP A 181 -19.47 1.15 15.78
N THR A 182 -18.48 1.31 14.91
CA THR A 182 -18.68 1.37 13.45
C THR A 182 -18.77 -0.01 12.80
N GLN A 183 -18.34 -1.09 13.44
CA GLN A 183 -18.35 -2.45 12.92
C GLN A 183 -19.75 -3.09 13.01
#